data_a57e6fd8bd4d7bb90bba04f9d008336c
#
_entry.id   a57e6fd8bd4d7bb90bba04f9d008336c
#
_cell.length_a   1.000
_cell.length_b   1.000
_cell.length_c   1.000
_cell.angle_alpha   90.00
_cell.angle_beta   90.00
_cell.angle_gamma   90.00
#
_symmetry.space_group_name_H-M   'P 1'
#
loop_
_entity.id
_entity.type
_entity.pdbx_description
1 polymer ?
#
loop_
_entity_poly.entity_id
_entity_poly.type
_entity_poly.pdbx_seq_one_letter_code
_entity_poly.pdbx_strand_id
1 'polypeptide(L)'
;VSGNTQEFSDPLSILYEKVGEFDVEQDDAWMLGNMAPTNNILNIPWNLIYKLGTVRVDGAQVELVNGKDFDAARSSLLVAPTIDRPIGTTTALGLRIATGVNTFAIPGSGENLSISYIMRPPRIEWAYVVVNEKALYNDNISIDFELHSSEETELVYKILKLAGINLKSPEVVQVAQTLEQTQIQQEKQ
;
A
#
# COMPACT_ATOMS: atom_id res chain seq x y z
N VAL A 1 -24.43 39.11 8.44
CA VAL A 1 -23.85 38.61 7.18
C VAL A 1 -23.22 37.27 7.54
N SER A 2 -23.97 36.18 7.29
CA SER A 2 -23.56 34.83 7.52
C SER A 2 -22.54 34.48 6.40
N GLY A 3 -21.27 34.37 6.78
CA GLY A 3 -20.23 33.88 5.89
C GLY A 3 -20.48 32.39 5.65
N ASN A 4 -20.74 32.03 4.41
CA ASN A 4 -20.81 30.67 3.95
C ASN A 4 -19.36 30.13 3.92
N THR A 5 -18.92 29.54 5.01
CA THR A 5 -17.70 28.71 5.02
C THR A 5 -18.07 27.40 4.32
N GLN A 6 -18.00 27.41 2.99
CA GLN A 6 -17.83 26.16 2.26
C GLN A 6 -16.51 25.55 2.77
N GLU A 7 -16.62 24.51 3.56
CA GLU A 7 -15.50 23.61 3.80
C GLU A 7 -15.12 23.04 2.42
N PHE A 8 -14.08 23.60 1.83
CA PHE A 8 -13.37 22.94 0.75
C PHE A 8 -12.82 21.67 1.39
N SER A 9 -13.47 20.54 1.16
CA SER A 9 -12.88 19.25 1.44
C SER A 9 -11.61 19.18 0.58
N ASP A 10 -10.46 19.29 1.25
CA ASP A 10 -9.18 19.27 0.58
C ASP A 10 -9.10 17.97 -0.21
N PRO A 11 -8.91 17.99 -1.55
CA PRO A 11 -8.77 16.77 -2.35
C PRO A 11 -7.72 15.80 -1.80
N LEU A 12 -6.73 16.33 -1.04
CA LEU A 12 -5.73 15.52 -0.35
C LEU A 12 -6.31 14.75 0.84
N SER A 13 -7.27 15.34 1.58
CA SER A 13 -7.89 14.62 2.72
C SER A 13 -8.71 13.43 2.24
N ILE A 14 -9.43 13.57 1.14
CA ILE A 14 -10.19 12.48 0.52
C ILE A 14 -9.25 11.39 0.01
N LEU A 15 -8.12 11.77 -0.59
CA LEU A 15 -7.13 10.81 -1.03
C LEU A 15 -6.52 10.04 0.14
N TYR A 16 -6.19 10.73 1.25
CA TYR A 16 -5.67 10.09 2.46
C TYR A 16 -6.69 9.14 3.08
N GLU A 17 -7.96 9.48 3.09
CA GLU A 17 -9.03 8.60 3.56
C GLU A 17 -9.12 7.31 2.72
N LYS A 18 -9.11 7.43 1.40
CA LYS A 18 -9.14 6.29 0.46
C LYS A 18 -7.89 5.41 0.54
N VAL A 19 -6.72 6.01 0.77
CA VAL A 19 -5.45 5.28 0.91
C VAL A 19 -5.30 4.70 2.31
N GLY A 20 -5.95 5.28 3.31
CA GLY A 20 -5.87 4.87 4.71
C GLY A 20 -6.26 3.41 4.97
N GLU A 21 -7.14 2.84 4.16
CA GLU A 21 -7.50 1.41 4.23
C GLU A 21 -6.32 0.48 3.89
N PHE A 22 -5.35 0.98 3.13
CA PHE A 22 -4.15 0.24 2.72
C PHE A 22 -2.91 0.64 3.50
N ASP A 23 -3.01 1.63 4.40
CA ASP A 23 -1.89 2.07 5.24
C ASP A 23 -1.79 1.17 6.47
N VAL A 24 -0.72 0.41 6.53
CA VAL A 24 -0.51 -0.62 7.54
C VAL A 24 0.75 -0.29 8.32
N GLU A 25 0.67 -0.33 9.65
CA GLU A 25 1.82 -0.28 10.55
C GLU A 25 2.02 -1.65 11.20
N GLN A 26 3.25 -2.15 11.17
CA GLN A 26 3.63 -3.44 11.72
C GLN A 26 4.80 -3.30 12.67
N ASP A 27 4.82 -4.15 13.69
CA ASP A 27 5.85 -4.22 14.72
C ASP A 27 6.92 -5.28 14.44
N ASP A 28 7.91 -5.33 15.33
CA ASP A 28 9.03 -6.27 15.27
C ASP A 28 8.57 -7.74 15.24
N ALA A 29 7.54 -8.08 16.02
CA ALA A 29 7.05 -9.45 16.12
C ALA A 29 6.43 -9.92 14.78
N TRP A 30 5.67 -9.05 14.12
CA TRP A 30 5.12 -9.35 12.81
C TRP A 30 6.23 -9.45 11.75
N MET A 31 7.23 -8.54 11.80
CA MET A 31 8.37 -8.57 10.88
C MET A 31 9.20 -9.83 11.00
N LEU A 32 9.42 -10.32 12.22
CA LEU A 32 10.15 -11.56 12.47
C LEU A 32 9.50 -12.77 11.79
N GLY A 33 8.16 -12.81 11.78
CA GLY A 33 7.41 -13.89 11.12
C GLY A 33 7.30 -13.76 9.60
N ASN A 34 7.25 -12.55 9.08
CA ASN A 34 6.89 -12.30 7.68
C ASN A 34 8.04 -11.73 6.82
N MET A 35 9.04 -11.12 7.48
CA MET A 35 10.18 -10.48 6.83
C MET A 35 11.51 -11.01 7.37
N ALA A 36 11.61 -12.33 7.53
CA ALA A 36 12.78 -12.96 8.15
C ALA A 36 14.10 -12.44 7.53
N PRO A 37 15.04 -11.96 8.37
CA PRO A 37 16.26 -11.35 7.86
C PRO A 37 17.21 -12.38 7.26
N THR A 38 17.88 -12.02 6.18
CA THR A 38 18.94 -12.81 5.56
C THR A 38 20.13 -11.91 5.28
N ASN A 39 21.32 -12.23 5.82
CA ASN A 39 22.55 -11.45 5.65
C ASN A 39 22.38 -9.94 5.99
N ASN A 40 21.72 -9.64 7.12
CA ASN A 40 21.41 -8.27 7.56
C ASN A 40 20.50 -7.49 6.59
N ILE A 41 19.74 -8.20 5.77
CA ILE A 41 18.69 -7.63 4.93
C ILE A 41 17.37 -8.13 5.48
N LEU A 42 16.49 -7.21 5.81
CA LEU A 42 15.10 -7.49 6.13
C LEU A 42 14.36 -7.78 4.82
N ASN A 43 13.96 -9.02 4.62
CA ASN A 43 13.32 -9.45 3.38
C ASN A 43 11.92 -8.85 3.26
N ILE A 44 11.75 -7.87 2.39
CA ILE A 44 10.47 -7.23 2.17
C ILE A 44 9.69 -7.96 1.07
N PRO A 45 8.46 -8.39 1.33
CA PRO A 45 7.61 -8.99 0.30
C PRO A 45 7.07 -7.91 -0.65
N TRP A 46 7.88 -7.47 -1.60
CA TRP A 46 7.52 -6.40 -2.55
C TRP A 46 6.28 -6.70 -3.42
N ASN A 47 5.85 -7.95 -3.46
CA ASN A 47 4.59 -8.34 -4.10
C ASN A 47 3.35 -7.89 -3.29
N LEU A 48 3.49 -7.75 -1.95
CA LEU A 48 2.42 -7.31 -1.06
C LEU A 48 2.50 -5.82 -0.75
N ILE A 49 3.67 -5.21 -0.86
CA ILE A 49 3.92 -3.81 -0.55
C ILE A 49 3.92 -2.98 -1.83
N TYR A 50 3.04 -1.98 -1.89
CA TYR A 50 3.02 -1.00 -2.98
C TYR A 50 4.07 0.07 -2.76
N LYS A 51 4.13 0.65 -1.56
CA LYS A 51 5.07 1.71 -1.21
C LYS A 51 5.48 1.57 0.25
N LEU A 52 6.79 1.62 0.49
CA LEU A 52 7.34 1.70 1.83
C LEU A 52 7.10 3.11 2.39
N GLY A 53 6.57 3.17 3.59
CA GLY A 53 6.36 4.40 4.35
C GLY A 53 7.51 4.68 5.31
N THR A 54 7.19 4.86 6.58
CA THR A 54 8.17 5.17 7.63
C THR A 54 8.71 3.89 8.24
N VAL A 55 10.02 3.87 8.48
CA VAL A 55 10.68 2.81 9.24
C VAL A 55 11.27 3.43 10.49
N ARG A 56 11.13 2.78 11.64
CA ARG A 56 11.67 3.24 12.92
C ARG A 56 12.42 2.13 13.63
N VAL A 57 13.44 2.52 14.37
CA VAL A 57 14.22 1.66 15.27
C VAL A 57 14.20 2.32 16.64
N ASP A 58 13.66 1.66 17.67
CA ASP A 58 13.49 2.20 19.02
C ASP A 58 12.83 3.59 19.07
N GLY A 59 11.89 3.83 18.15
CA GLY A 59 11.22 5.12 17.98
C GLY A 59 11.95 6.14 17.11
N ALA A 60 13.24 5.96 16.84
CA ALA A 60 14.00 6.82 15.94
C ALA A 60 13.65 6.50 14.47
N GLN A 61 13.36 7.54 13.69
CA GLN A 61 13.05 7.37 12.27
C GLN A 61 14.31 7.04 11.48
N VAL A 62 14.25 5.99 10.66
CA VAL A 62 15.31 5.58 9.74
C VAL A 62 15.33 6.52 8.54
N GLU A 63 16.47 7.16 8.28
CA GLU A 63 16.69 7.93 7.07
C GLU A 63 17.01 6.98 5.91
N LEU A 64 16.12 6.94 4.91
CA LEU A 64 16.33 6.09 3.73
C LEU A 64 17.20 6.81 2.71
N VAL A 65 18.35 6.23 2.42
CA VAL A 65 19.33 6.75 1.48
C VAL A 65 19.62 5.73 0.37
N ASN A 66 20.24 6.16 -0.71
CA ASN A 66 20.69 5.23 -1.76
C ASN A 66 21.87 4.36 -1.26
N GLY A 67 22.10 3.21 -1.91
CA GLY A 67 23.11 2.25 -1.47
C GLY A 67 24.53 2.82 -1.40
N LYS A 68 24.90 3.75 -2.30
CA LYS A 68 26.22 4.38 -2.31
C LYS A 68 26.42 5.29 -1.09
N ASP A 69 25.42 6.10 -0.77
CA ASP A 69 25.47 6.99 0.39
C ASP A 69 25.39 6.21 1.69
N PHE A 70 24.64 5.11 1.71
CA PHE A 70 24.59 4.17 2.83
C PHE A 70 25.98 3.60 3.18
N ASP A 71 26.71 3.10 2.19
CA ASP A 71 28.06 2.55 2.41
C ASP A 71 29.07 3.64 2.76
N ALA A 72 28.96 4.82 2.17
CA ALA A 72 29.80 5.98 2.49
C ALA A 72 29.57 6.46 3.93
N ALA A 73 28.32 6.60 4.37
CA ALA A 73 27.98 7.02 5.72
C ALA A 73 28.49 6.01 6.76
N ARG A 74 28.34 4.71 6.52
CA ARG A 74 28.83 3.66 7.43
C ARG A 74 30.34 3.63 7.59
N SER A 75 31.06 3.97 6.56
CA SER A 75 32.56 4.03 6.60
C SER A 75 33.11 5.34 7.14
N SER A 76 32.25 6.34 7.35
CA SER A 76 32.68 7.66 7.85
C SER A 76 32.72 7.68 9.37
N LEU A 77 33.79 8.18 9.95
CA LEU A 77 33.92 8.39 11.41
C LEU A 77 33.03 9.54 11.93
N LEU A 78 32.65 10.47 11.06
CA LEU A 78 31.89 11.66 11.45
C LEU A 78 30.36 11.50 11.26
N VAL A 79 29.95 10.69 10.31
CA VAL A 79 28.55 10.56 9.88
C VAL A 79 28.06 9.12 10.05
N ALA A 80 28.80 8.30 10.77
CA ALA A 80 28.42 6.92 11.05
C ALA A 80 27.02 6.88 11.70
N PRO A 81 26.17 5.93 11.28
CA PRO A 81 24.85 5.76 11.89
C PRO A 81 24.98 5.41 13.37
N THR A 82 23.98 5.82 14.13
CA THR A 82 23.81 5.47 15.55
C THR A 82 22.39 5.01 15.77
N ILE A 83 22.08 4.48 16.94
CA ILE A 83 20.71 4.06 17.28
C ILE A 83 19.72 5.22 17.25
N ASP A 84 20.17 6.44 17.60
CA ASP A 84 19.35 7.65 17.56
C ASP A 84 19.23 8.25 16.14
N ARG A 85 20.13 7.86 15.25
CA ARG A 85 20.17 8.29 13.85
C ARG A 85 20.45 7.09 12.94
N PRO A 86 19.49 6.15 12.86
CA PRO A 86 19.63 5.00 11.99
C PRO A 86 19.47 5.41 10.53
N ILE A 87 20.26 4.80 9.66
CA ILE A 87 20.13 4.95 8.22
C ILE A 87 19.72 3.63 7.58
N GLY A 88 18.98 3.71 6.49
CA GLY A 88 18.52 2.52 5.75
C GLY A 88 18.72 2.66 4.26
N THR A 89 18.80 1.54 3.58
CA THR A 89 18.78 1.49 2.12
C THR A 89 17.92 0.35 1.62
N THR A 90 17.16 0.62 0.58
CA THR A 90 16.34 -0.40 -0.09
C THR A 90 17.17 -1.15 -1.12
N THR A 91 16.97 -2.45 -1.19
CA THR A 91 17.58 -3.34 -2.18
C THR A 91 16.48 -4.15 -2.89
N ALA A 92 16.84 -4.87 -3.93
CA ALA A 92 15.90 -5.77 -4.62
C ALA A 92 15.32 -6.86 -3.69
N LEU A 93 16.08 -7.27 -2.69
CA LEU A 93 15.66 -8.30 -1.72
C LEU A 93 14.92 -7.72 -0.52
N GLY A 94 15.14 -6.45 -0.20
CA GLY A 94 14.52 -5.86 0.98
C GLY A 94 15.22 -4.60 1.48
N LEU A 95 15.21 -4.41 2.80
CA LEU A 95 15.72 -3.23 3.49
C LEU A 95 16.93 -3.59 4.35
N ARG A 96 17.97 -2.79 4.30
CA ARG A 96 19.11 -2.83 5.23
C ARG A 96 19.04 -1.61 6.11
N ILE A 97 19.13 -1.81 7.42
CA ILE A 97 19.11 -0.72 8.41
C ILE A 97 20.40 -0.82 9.23
N ALA A 98 21.16 0.26 9.30
CA ALA A 98 22.37 0.35 10.10
C ALA A 98 22.14 1.27 11.30
N THR A 99 22.47 0.79 12.48
CA THR A 99 22.47 1.50 13.77
C THR A 99 23.89 1.73 14.27
N GLY A 100 24.89 1.38 13.47
CA GLY A 100 26.32 1.57 13.74
C GLY A 100 27.16 1.21 12.53
N VAL A 101 28.49 1.38 12.62
CA VAL A 101 29.45 1.08 11.54
C VAL A 101 29.30 -0.36 11.04
N ASN A 102 29.18 -1.31 11.97
CA ASN A 102 29.01 -2.75 11.67
C ASN A 102 27.77 -3.34 12.32
N THR A 103 26.88 -2.50 12.87
CA THR A 103 25.66 -2.93 13.54
C THR A 103 24.48 -2.69 12.64
N PHE A 104 23.63 -3.71 12.53
CA PHE A 104 22.40 -3.68 11.73
C PHE A 104 21.21 -3.98 12.63
N ALA A 105 20.17 -3.18 12.49
CA ALA A 105 18.90 -3.47 13.10
C ALA A 105 18.16 -4.54 12.27
N ILE A 106 17.85 -5.64 12.90
CA ILE A 106 17.06 -6.73 12.33
C ILE A 106 16.01 -7.18 13.37
N PRO A 107 14.83 -7.65 12.95
CA PRO A 107 13.82 -8.13 13.88
C PRO A 107 14.37 -9.18 14.84
N GLY A 108 14.07 -9.02 16.14
CA GLY A 108 14.54 -9.92 17.19
C GLY A 108 16.00 -9.71 17.64
N SER A 109 16.68 -8.66 17.19
CA SER A 109 18.05 -8.33 17.65
C SER A 109 18.11 -7.64 19.01
N GLY A 110 16.96 -7.25 19.54
CA GLY A 110 16.82 -6.53 20.81
C GLY A 110 16.42 -5.06 20.64
N GLU A 111 16.45 -4.54 19.42
CA GLU A 111 15.90 -3.24 19.04
C GLU A 111 14.44 -3.42 18.59
N ASN A 112 13.55 -2.48 18.94
CA ASN A 112 12.17 -2.51 18.49
C ASN A 112 12.05 -1.88 17.12
N LEU A 113 11.77 -2.68 16.11
CA LEU A 113 11.52 -2.19 14.76
C LEU A 113 10.03 -1.97 14.55
N SER A 114 9.69 -0.87 13.86
CA SER A 114 8.36 -0.67 13.29
C SER A 114 8.47 -0.20 11.85
N ILE A 115 7.53 -0.63 11.04
CA ILE A 115 7.45 -0.31 9.61
C ILE A 115 6.03 0.06 9.24
N SER A 116 5.85 1.20 8.59
CA SER A 116 4.60 1.53 7.92
C SER A 116 4.76 1.36 6.41
N TYR A 117 3.71 0.91 5.75
CA TYR A 117 3.71 0.72 4.31
C TYR A 117 2.28 0.75 3.76
N ILE A 118 2.19 1.11 2.49
CA ILE A 118 0.94 0.96 1.75
C ILE A 118 0.90 -0.45 1.17
N MET A 119 -0.11 -1.21 1.59
CA MET A 119 -0.35 -2.56 1.10
C MET A 119 -0.85 -2.53 -0.35
N ARG A 120 -0.43 -3.50 -1.12
CA ARG A 120 -1.01 -3.75 -2.44
C ARG A 120 -2.27 -4.58 -2.27
N PRO A 121 -3.42 -4.14 -2.78
CA PRO A 121 -4.64 -4.93 -2.71
C PRO A 121 -4.43 -6.31 -3.37
N PRO A 122 -5.07 -7.37 -2.84
CA PRO A 122 -4.97 -8.70 -3.40
C PRO A 122 -5.53 -8.75 -4.81
N ARG A 123 -5.09 -9.73 -5.57
CA ARG A 123 -5.66 -9.97 -6.90
C ARG A 123 -7.06 -10.51 -6.75
N ILE A 124 -8.02 -9.81 -7.32
CA ILE A 124 -9.43 -10.21 -7.33
C ILE A 124 -9.59 -11.51 -8.10
N GLU A 125 -10.34 -12.44 -7.53
CA GLU A 125 -10.66 -13.71 -8.15
C GLU A 125 -12.13 -14.06 -7.95
N TRP A 126 -12.86 -14.16 -9.06
CA TRP A 126 -14.22 -14.66 -9.04
C TRP A 126 -14.20 -16.17 -9.20
N ALA A 127 -14.41 -16.90 -8.11
CA ALA A 127 -14.40 -18.35 -8.09
C ALA A 127 -15.82 -18.91 -8.22
N TYR A 128 -15.94 -20.06 -8.87
CA TYR A 128 -17.22 -20.72 -9.08
C TYR A 128 -17.10 -22.24 -8.96
N VAL A 129 -18.24 -22.86 -8.65
CA VAL A 129 -18.39 -24.32 -8.66
C VAL A 129 -19.40 -24.69 -9.75
N VAL A 130 -19.13 -25.72 -10.50
CA VAL A 130 -20.07 -26.22 -11.52
C VAL A 130 -21.01 -27.23 -10.88
N VAL A 131 -22.32 -26.90 -10.82
CA VAL A 131 -23.37 -27.78 -10.35
C VAL A 131 -24.43 -27.90 -11.46
N ASN A 132 -24.71 -29.13 -11.89
CA ASN A 132 -25.66 -29.41 -12.98
C ASN A 132 -25.37 -28.54 -14.24
N GLU A 133 -24.12 -28.51 -14.68
CA GLU A 133 -23.65 -27.76 -15.87
C GLU A 133 -23.79 -26.22 -15.76
N LYS A 134 -24.11 -25.70 -14.58
CA LYS A 134 -24.20 -24.26 -14.30
C LYS A 134 -23.08 -23.83 -13.36
N ALA A 135 -22.40 -22.74 -13.71
CA ALA A 135 -21.44 -22.09 -12.83
C ALA A 135 -22.19 -21.32 -11.73
N LEU A 136 -21.97 -21.70 -10.48
CA LEU A 136 -22.48 -21.01 -9.29
C LEU A 136 -21.32 -20.33 -8.56
N TYR A 137 -21.51 -19.09 -8.17
CA TYR A 137 -20.54 -18.34 -7.39
C TYR A 137 -20.18 -19.06 -6.08
N ASN A 138 -18.89 -19.07 -5.74
CA ASN A 138 -18.40 -19.66 -4.51
C ASN A 138 -17.66 -18.59 -3.68
N ASP A 139 -18.32 -18.12 -2.64
CA ASP A 139 -17.86 -17.09 -1.72
C ASP A 139 -16.61 -17.53 -0.94
N ASN A 140 -16.47 -18.83 -0.61
CA ASN A 140 -15.39 -19.31 0.22
C ASN A 140 -13.97 -19.24 -0.42
N ILE A 141 -13.89 -19.16 -1.74
CA ILE A 141 -12.64 -19.12 -2.50
C ILE A 141 -12.56 -17.92 -3.43
N SER A 142 -13.56 -17.06 -3.44
CA SER A 142 -13.54 -15.79 -4.15
C SER A 142 -12.76 -14.75 -3.36
N ILE A 143 -12.08 -13.85 -4.05
CA ILE A 143 -11.39 -12.70 -3.46
C ILE A 143 -12.07 -11.44 -4.00
N ASP A 144 -12.71 -10.70 -3.11
CA ASP A 144 -13.46 -9.51 -3.42
C ASP A 144 -12.58 -8.27 -3.60
N PHE A 145 -13.17 -7.18 -4.02
CA PHE A 145 -12.50 -5.89 -4.14
C PHE A 145 -12.32 -5.28 -2.75
N GLU A 146 -11.08 -5.01 -2.36
CA GLU A 146 -10.75 -4.19 -1.21
C GLU A 146 -10.68 -2.73 -1.66
N LEU A 147 -11.80 -2.03 -1.64
CA LEU A 147 -11.92 -0.63 -2.04
C LEU A 147 -12.75 0.14 -1.02
N HIS A 148 -12.42 1.42 -0.85
CA HIS A 148 -13.23 2.32 -0.04
C HIS A 148 -14.67 2.36 -0.58
N SER A 149 -15.67 2.43 0.30
CA SER A 149 -17.09 2.37 -0.06
C SER A 149 -17.53 3.44 -1.07
N SER A 150 -16.85 4.59 -1.11
CA SER A 150 -17.11 5.64 -2.10
C SER A 150 -16.78 5.23 -3.54
N GLU A 151 -15.89 4.25 -3.74
CA GLU A 151 -15.43 3.78 -5.05
C GLU A 151 -16.35 2.71 -5.66
N GLU A 152 -17.27 2.14 -4.86
CA GLU A 152 -18.14 1.05 -5.28
C GLU A 152 -18.98 1.42 -6.51
N THR A 153 -19.59 2.59 -6.50
CA THR A 153 -20.45 3.06 -7.60
C THR A 153 -19.66 3.25 -8.89
N GLU A 154 -18.47 3.84 -8.81
CA GLU A 154 -17.59 4.03 -9.96
C GLU A 154 -17.13 2.69 -10.54
N LEU A 155 -16.79 1.75 -9.67
CA LEU A 155 -16.42 0.39 -10.07
C LEU A 155 -17.55 -0.29 -10.85
N VAL A 156 -18.80 -0.20 -10.38
CA VAL A 156 -19.97 -0.76 -11.07
C VAL A 156 -20.11 -0.16 -12.47
N TYR A 157 -19.95 1.15 -12.64
CA TYR A 157 -20.02 1.78 -13.96
C TYR A 157 -18.91 1.32 -14.89
N LYS A 158 -17.69 1.19 -14.38
CA LYS A 158 -16.55 0.66 -15.15
C LYS A 158 -16.77 -0.79 -15.60
N ILE A 159 -17.31 -1.63 -14.71
CA ILE A 159 -17.64 -3.02 -15.04
C ILE A 159 -18.73 -3.08 -16.11
N LEU A 160 -19.81 -2.32 -15.98
CA LEU A 160 -20.89 -2.27 -16.97
C LEU A 160 -20.39 -1.79 -18.33
N LYS A 161 -19.53 -0.78 -18.36
CA LYS A 161 -18.91 -0.29 -19.59
C LYS A 161 -18.08 -1.36 -20.29
N LEU A 162 -17.24 -2.10 -19.54
CA LEU A 162 -16.44 -3.20 -20.09
C LEU A 162 -17.31 -4.37 -20.55
N ALA A 163 -18.34 -4.71 -19.80
CA ALA A 163 -19.32 -5.76 -20.18
C ALA A 163 -20.08 -5.36 -21.44
N GLY A 164 -20.52 -4.11 -21.56
CA GLY A 164 -21.19 -3.59 -22.75
C GLY A 164 -20.32 -3.65 -24.02
N ILE A 165 -19.01 -3.37 -23.90
CA ILE A 165 -18.06 -3.50 -25.00
C ILE A 165 -17.91 -4.98 -25.43
N ASN A 166 -17.77 -5.90 -24.48
CA ASN A 166 -17.65 -7.31 -24.75
C ASN A 166 -18.90 -7.90 -25.41
N LEU A 167 -20.07 -7.46 -24.97
CA LEU A 167 -21.37 -7.88 -25.52
C LEU A 167 -21.73 -7.15 -26.82
N LYS A 168 -20.89 -6.23 -27.29
CA LYS A 168 -21.14 -5.36 -28.46
C LYS A 168 -22.48 -4.61 -28.36
N SER A 169 -22.86 -4.21 -27.14
CA SER A 169 -24.07 -3.45 -26.85
C SER A 169 -23.73 -1.96 -26.65
N PRO A 170 -23.86 -1.12 -27.70
CA PRO A 170 -23.51 0.29 -27.60
C PRO A 170 -24.39 1.06 -26.61
N GLU A 171 -25.63 0.61 -26.41
CA GLU A 171 -26.58 1.25 -25.48
C GLU A 171 -26.07 1.16 -24.03
N VAL A 172 -25.57 -0.01 -23.60
CA VAL A 172 -25.03 -0.23 -22.25
C VAL A 172 -23.77 0.62 -22.04
N VAL A 173 -22.92 0.74 -23.06
CA VAL A 173 -21.70 1.56 -23.00
C VAL A 173 -22.06 3.04 -22.83
N GLN A 174 -23.04 3.56 -23.59
CA GLN A 174 -23.46 4.95 -23.50
C GLN A 174 -24.08 5.30 -22.15
N VAL A 175 -24.94 4.42 -21.61
CA VAL A 175 -25.55 4.62 -20.29
C VAL A 175 -24.46 4.63 -19.21
N ALA A 176 -23.55 3.67 -19.23
CA ALA A 176 -22.45 3.59 -18.26
C ALA A 176 -21.54 4.82 -18.33
N GLN A 177 -21.20 5.31 -19.51
CA GLN A 177 -20.40 6.53 -19.68
C GLN A 177 -21.09 7.78 -19.18
N THR A 178 -22.40 7.91 -19.41
CA THR A 178 -23.19 9.04 -18.94
C THR A 178 -23.24 9.07 -17.40
N LEU A 179 -23.43 7.93 -16.78
CA LEU A 179 -23.48 7.80 -15.33
C LEU A 179 -22.10 8.10 -14.69
N GLU A 180 -21.02 7.57 -15.26
CA GLU A 180 -19.64 7.86 -14.84
C GLU A 180 -19.36 9.37 -14.89
N GLN A 181 -19.71 10.04 -15.99
CA GLN A 181 -19.51 11.49 -16.14
C GLN A 181 -20.34 12.32 -15.14
N THR A 182 -21.58 11.89 -14.88
CA THR A 182 -22.45 12.58 -13.92
C THR A 182 -21.88 12.49 -12.51
N GLN A 183 -21.37 11.33 -12.12
CA GLN A 183 -20.74 11.14 -10.81
C GLN A 183 -19.50 12.01 -10.65
N ILE A 184 -18.60 12.02 -11.64
CA ILE A 184 -17.39 12.87 -11.63
C ILE A 184 -17.74 14.35 -11.50
N GLN A 185 -18.87 14.78 -12.09
CA GLN A 185 -19.34 16.18 -11.97
C GLN A 185 -19.86 16.48 -10.57
N GLN A 186 -20.54 15.52 -9.93
CA GLN A 186 -21.03 15.66 -8.55
C GLN A 186 -19.89 15.71 -7.52
N GLU A 187 -18.84 14.94 -7.71
CA GLU A 187 -17.66 14.94 -6.83
C GLU A 187 -16.81 16.21 -6.92
N LYS A 188 -16.98 17.01 -7.99
CA LYS A 188 -16.25 18.27 -8.18
C LYS A 188 -17.02 19.50 -7.70
N GLN A 189 -18.24 19.36 -7.22
CA GLN A 189 -19.07 20.44 -6.65
C GLN A 189 -18.97 20.47 -5.14
#